data_be19ec9255a560dd04915daa24e796db
#
_entry.id   be19ec9255a560dd04915daa24e796db
#
_cell.length_a   1.000
_cell.length_b   1.000
_cell.length_c   1.000
_cell.angle_alpha   90.00
_cell.angle_beta   90.00
_cell.angle_gamma   90.00
#
_symmetry.space_group_name_H-M   'P 1'
#
loop_
_entity.id
_entity.type
_entity.pdbx_description
1 polymer ?
#
loop_
_entity_poly.entity_id
_entity_poly.type
_entity_poly.pdbx_seq_one_letter_code
_entity_poly.pdbx_strand_id
1 'polypeptide(L)'
;MHILFITDNFPPEGNAPAIRTYEHTREWVKNGHTVTIITCSPNFPDGKLFDGYKNKWIQREIIDDINIWRVKTFITANEGFFKRTIDYVSFMFSSIIFGVFTKKVDVVIGTSPQFFTIISAWFLAKIKRVPFIFELRDIWP
;
A
#
# COMPACT_ATOMS: atom_id res chain seq x y z
N MET A 1 -4.83 -10.29 15.52
CA MET A 1 -4.32 -8.89 15.51
C MET A 1 -4.75 -8.18 14.23
N HIS A 2 -4.74 -6.87 14.25
CA HIS A 2 -5.05 -6.06 13.07
C HIS A 2 -3.74 -5.54 12.46
N ILE A 3 -3.45 -5.97 11.25
CA ILE A 3 -2.23 -5.64 10.50
C ILE A 3 -2.56 -4.56 9.47
N LEU A 4 -1.87 -3.43 9.54
CA LEU A 4 -1.94 -2.37 8.52
C LEU A 4 -0.71 -2.49 7.62
N PHE A 5 -0.94 -2.74 6.34
CA PHE A 5 0.13 -2.97 5.37
C PHE A 5 0.11 -1.88 4.31
N ILE A 6 1.22 -1.19 4.15
CA ILE A 6 1.35 -0.10 3.17
C ILE A 6 2.17 -0.60 1.97
N THR A 7 1.58 -0.56 0.80
CA THR A 7 2.23 -0.99 -0.45
C THR A 7 1.69 -0.20 -1.63
N ASP A 8 2.51 0.04 -2.63
CA ASP A 8 2.08 0.72 -3.85
C ASP A 8 1.51 -0.21 -4.91
N ASN A 9 1.64 -1.53 -4.73
CA ASN A 9 1.12 -2.52 -5.67
C ASN A 9 0.28 -3.57 -4.96
N PHE A 10 -0.91 -3.82 -5.49
CA PHE A 10 -1.82 -4.86 -5.00
C PHE A 10 -2.73 -5.30 -6.15
N PRO A 11 -3.21 -6.56 -6.19
CA PRO A 11 -4.15 -6.98 -7.23
C PRO A 11 -5.33 -6.01 -7.39
N PRO A 12 -5.85 -5.80 -8.61
CA PRO A 12 -5.68 -6.64 -9.81
C PRO A 12 -4.39 -6.42 -10.60
N GLU A 13 -3.46 -5.58 -10.16
CA GLU A 13 -2.14 -5.54 -10.80
C GLU A 13 -1.48 -6.90 -10.71
N GLY A 14 -0.86 -7.35 -11.81
CA GLY A 14 -0.32 -8.70 -11.91
C GLY A 14 1.19 -8.80 -11.73
N ASN A 15 1.86 -7.75 -11.26
CA ASN A 15 3.30 -7.78 -11.05
C ASN A 15 3.67 -8.59 -9.80
N ALA A 16 4.93 -8.98 -9.69
CA ALA A 16 5.40 -9.82 -8.59
C ALA A 16 5.15 -9.20 -7.20
N PRO A 17 5.41 -7.91 -6.97
CA PRO A 17 5.10 -7.29 -5.68
C PRO A 17 3.63 -7.40 -5.27
N ALA A 18 2.71 -7.20 -6.22
CA ALA A 18 1.28 -7.27 -5.95
C ALA A 18 0.85 -8.68 -5.57
N ILE A 19 1.29 -9.68 -6.33
CA ILE A 19 0.94 -11.09 -6.09
C ILE A 19 1.51 -11.56 -4.77
N ARG A 20 2.75 -11.23 -4.46
CA ARG A 20 3.40 -11.62 -3.23
C ARG A 20 2.68 -11.05 -2.00
N THR A 21 2.34 -9.78 -2.03
CA THR A 21 1.62 -9.13 -0.94
C THR A 21 0.25 -9.77 -0.74
N TYR A 22 -0.46 -10.03 -1.83
CA TYR A 22 -1.76 -10.71 -1.78
C TYR A 22 -1.66 -12.08 -1.13
N GLU A 23 -0.69 -12.89 -1.52
CA GLU A 23 -0.53 -14.25 -0.97
C GLU A 23 -0.22 -14.22 0.52
N HIS A 24 0.68 -13.34 0.96
CA HIS A 24 1.00 -13.18 2.37
C HIS A 24 -0.22 -12.75 3.19
N THR A 25 -0.91 -11.72 2.74
CA THR A 25 -2.05 -11.17 3.48
C THR A 25 -3.22 -12.13 3.51
N ARG A 26 -3.43 -12.89 2.46
CA ARG A 26 -4.45 -13.94 2.43
C ARG A 26 -4.19 -15.01 3.49
N GLU A 27 -2.95 -15.44 3.63
CA GLU A 27 -2.58 -16.41 4.66
C GLU A 27 -2.79 -15.86 6.08
N TRP A 28 -2.46 -14.60 6.31
CA TRP A 28 -2.70 -13.97 7.60
C TRP A 28 -4.19 -13.91 7.95
N VAL A 29 -5.03 -13.60 6.98
CA VAL A 29 -6.50 -13.61 7.18
C VAL A 29 -6.99 -15.02 7.50
N LYS A 30 -6.48 -16.05 6.82
CA LYS A 30 -6.81 -17.44 7.12
C LYS A 30 -6.43 -17.85 8.54
N ASN A 31 -5.39 -17.24 9.08
CA ASN A 31 -4.92 -17.51 10.44
C ASN A 31 -5.64 -16.64 11.49
N GLY A 32 -6.71 -15.97 11.13
CA GLY A 32 -7.54 -15.24 12.06
C GLY A 32 -7.17 -13.77 12.27
N HIS A 33 -6.24 -13.22 11.49
CA HIS A 33 -5.85 -11.82 11.59
C HIS A 33 -6.74 -10.94 10.70
N THR A 34 -6.98 -9.71 11.14
CA THR A 34 -7.60 -8.67 10.31
C THR A 34 -6.50 -7.94 9.56
N VAL A 35 -6.64 -7.78 8.26
CA VAL A 35 -5.64 -7.10 7.43
C VAL A 35 -6.29 -5.94 6.70
N THR A 36 -5.67 -4.77 6.78
CA THR A 36 -6.03 -3.59 6.00
C THR A 36 -4.82 -3.21 5.15
N ILE A 37 -5.03 -3.13 3.84
CA ILE A 37 -4.02 -2.70 2.88
C ILE A 37 -4.30 -1.24 2.51
N ILE A 38 -3.29 -0.39 2.57
CA ILE A 38 -3.37 0.94 1.96
C ILE A 38 -2.48 0.91 0.72
N THR A 39 -3.09 1.16 -0.44
CA THR A 39 -2.43 1.13 -1.73
C THR A 39 -3.03 2.22 -2.63
N CYS A 40 -2.57 2.31 -3.87
CA CYS A 40 -3.16 3.21 -4.85
C CYS A 40 -4.08 2.44 -5.80
N SER A 41 -4.78 3.17 -6.68
CA SER A 41 -5.57 2.54 -7.73
C SER A 41 -4.66 1.82 -8.71
N PRO A 42 -5.06 0.63 -9.22
CA PRO A 42 -4.18 -0.15 -10.08
C PRO A 42 -3.90 0.58 -11.40
N ASN A 43 -2.62 0.74 -11.73
CA ASN A 43 -2.20 1.48 -12.92
C ASN A 43 -0.89 0.95 -13.54
N PHE A 44 -0.25 -0.02 -12.92
CA PHE A 44 1.01 -0.58 -13.41
C PHE A 44 0.76 -1.55 -14.59
N PRO A 45 1.57 -1.55 -15.65
CA PRO A 45 2.79 -0.75 -15.85
C PRO A 45 2.60 0.57 -16.60
N ASP A 46 1.44 0.78 -17.21
CA ASP A 46 1.27 1.84 -18.23
C ASP A 46 0.95 3.22 -17.65
N GLY A 47 0.72 3.32 -16.34
CA GLY A 47 0.27 4.55 -15.71
C GLY A 47 -1.16 4.91 -16.09
N LYS A 48 -1.95 3.93 -16.47
CA LYS A 48 -3.37 4.08 -16.81
C LYS A 48 -4.20 3.26 -15.84
N LEU A 49 -5.28 3.83 -15.35
CA LEU A 49 -6.19 3.13 -14.46
C LEU A 49 -6.80 1.89 -15.11
N PHE A 50 -6.89 0.82 -14.34
CA PHE A 50 -7.62 -0.37 -14.75
C PHE A 50 -9.12 -0.08 -14.79
N ASP A 51 -9.85 -0.83 -15.63
CA ASP A 51 -11.30 -0.69 -15.73
C ASP A 51 -11.97 -0.93 -14.38
N GLY A 52 -12.95 -0.07 -14.07
CA GLY A 52 -13.68 -0.14 -12.80
C GLY A 52 -13.04 0.63 -11.66
N TYR A 53 -11.85 1.21 -11.88
CA TYR A 53 -11.16 2.00 -10.86
C TYR A 53 -11.11 3.47 -11.25
N LYS A 54 -11.29 4.32 -10.25
CA LYS A 54 -11.16 5.78 -10.39
C LYS A 54 -10.17 6.28 -9.36
N ASN A 55 -9.33 7.22 -9.74
CA ASN A 55 -8.34 7.80 -8.82
C ASN A 55 -9.02 8.77 -7.86
N LYS A 56 -9.86 8.25 -6.99
CA LYS A 56 -10.57 9.01 -5.95
C LYS A 56 -9.67 9.24 -4.75
N TRP A 57 -10.05 10.17 -3.89
CA TRP A 57 -9.34 10.39 -2.62
C TRP A 57 -9.23 9.10 -1.83
N ILE A 58 -10.33 8.34 -1.75
CA ILE A 58 -10.31 7.00 -1.17
C ILE A 58 -11.35 6.12 -1.87
N GLN A 59 -10.97 4.89 -2.15
CA GLN A 59 -11.87 3.86 -2.64
C GLN A 59 -11.63 2.60 -1.83
N ARG A 60 -12.67 2.08 -1.20
CA ARG A 60 -12.57 0.89 -0.35
C ARG A 60 -13.14 -0.32 -1.07
N GLU A 61 -12.47 -1.45 -0.90
CA GLU A 61 -12.98 -2.74 -1.41
C GLU A 61 -12.51 -3.86 -0.49
N ILE A 62 -13.10 -5.04 -0.66
CA ILE A 62 -12.73 -6.24 0.07
C ILE A 62 -12.45 -7.33 -0.95
N ILE A 63 -11.26 -7.93 -0.88
CA ILE A 63 -10.86 -9.06 -1.70
C ILE A 63 -10.41 -10.16 -0.75
N ASP A 64 -11.06 -11.34 -0.78
CA ASP A 64 -10.75 -12.49 0.07
C ASP A 64 -10.62 -12.12 1.57
N ASP A 65 -11.57 -11.33 2.05
CA ASP A 65 -11.63 -10.82 3.43
C ASP A 65 -10.48 -9.88 3.81
N ILE A 66 -9.72 -9.41 2.83
CA ILE A 66 -8.70 -8.38 3.02
C ILE A 66 -9.34 -7.02 2.76
N ASN A 67 -9.24 -6.11 3.71
CA ASN A 67 -9.74 -4.74 3.55
C ASN A 67 -8.73 -3.93 2.75
N ILE A 68 -9.15 -3.34 1.65
CA ILE A 68 -8.27 -2.59 0.75
C ILE A 68 -8.75 -1.15 0.67
N TRP A 69 -7.87 -0.22 1.01
CA TRP A 69 -8.09 1.22 0.90
C TRP A 69 -7.19 1.75 -0.19
N ARG A 70 -7.77 2.15 -1.31
CA ARG A 70 -7.02 2.75 -2.42
C ARG A 70 -7.11 4.26 -2.30
N VAL A 71 -5.95 4.89 -2.13
CA VAL A 71 -5.86 6.33 -1.93
C VAL A 71 -5.39 7.02 -3.22
N LYS A 72 -5.70 8.31 -3.33
CA LYS A 72 -5.37 9.09 -4.52
C LYS A 72 -3.87 9.32 -4.62
N THR A 73 -3.34 9.12 -5.82
CA THR A 73 -1.94 9.41 -6.13
C THR A 73 -1.84 10.16 -7.46
N PHE A 74 -0.67 10.76 -7.70
CA PHE A 74 -0.35 11.32 -9.01
C PHE A 74 0.06 10.15 -9.91
N ILE A 75 -0.85 9.74 -10.79
CA ILE A 75 -0.63 8.60 -11.68
C ILE A 75 0.09 9.09 -12.93
N THR A 76 1.21 8.45 -13.24
CA THR A 76 1.98 8.73 -14.46
C THR A 76 2.53 7.43 -15.02
N ALA A 77 2.70 7.40 -16.35
CA ALA A 77 3.49 6.35 -16.98
C ALA A 77 4.89 6.36 -16.36
N ASN A 78 5.52 5.20 -16.31
CA ASN A 78 6.79 5.00 -15.60
C ASN A 78 7.95 5.69 -16.34
N GLU A 79 7.78 6.98 -16.65
CA GLU A 79 8.68 7.81 -17.45
C GLU A 79 9.29 8.91 -16.60
N GLY A 80 10.62 8.92 -16.51
CA GLY A 80 11.37 9.99 -15.87
C GLY A 80 11.38 9.94 -14.36
N PHE A 81 12.54 10.28 -13.79
CA PHE A 81 12.77 10.29 -12.36
C PHE A 81 11.85 11.26 -11.61
N PHE A 82 11.65 12.45 -12.19
CA PHE A 82 10.89 13.52 -11.52
C PHE A 82 9.41 13.16 -11.33
N LYS A 83 8.78 12.62 -12.39
CA LYS A 83 7.38 12.22 -12.33
C LYS A 83 7.16 11.06 -11.37
N ARG A 84 8.08 10.10 -11.37
CA ARG A 84 8.02 8.96 -10.42
C ARG A 84 8.15 9.42 -8.98
N THR A 85 9.01 10.39 -8.73
CA THR A 85 9.17 10.97 -7.39
C THR A 85 7.87 11.65 -6.93
N ILE A 86 7.21 12.41 -7.81
CA ILE A 86 5.93 13.05 -7.49
C ILE A 86 4.87 11.99 -7.17
N ASP A 87 4.80 10.93 -7.95
CA ASP A 87 3.87 9.81 -7.68
C ASP A 87 4.12 9.21 -6.30
N TYR A 88 5.34 8.88 -5.99
CA TYR A 88 5.71 8.26 -4.71
C TYR A 88 5.44 9.20 -3.52
N VAL A 89 5.77 10.47 -3.66
CA VAL A 89 5.53 11.46 -2.60
C VAL A 89 4.03 11.66 -2.40
N SER A 90 3.25 11.73 -3.48
CA SER A 90 1.79 11.85 -3.38
C SER A 90 1.18 10.65 -2.67
N PHE A 91 1.64 9.44 -2.96
CA PHE A 91 1.21 8.24 -2.26
C PHE A 91 1.59 8.28 -0.79
N MET A 92 2.79 8.74 -0.47
CA MET A 92 3.24 8.86 0.92
C MET A 92 2.28 9.73 1.73
N PHE A 93 1.95 10.92 1.24
CA PHE A 93 1.04 11.83 1.94
C PHE A 93 -0.38 11.27 2.03
N SER A 94 -0.91 10.74 0.92
CA SER A 94 -2.25 10.16 0.91
C SER A 94 -2.37 8.98 1.87
N SER A 95 -1.39 8.10 1.87
CA SER A 95 -1.39 6.92 2.76
C SER A 95 -1.30 7.32 4.23
N ILE A 96 -0.55 8.35 4.56
CA ILE A 96 -0.48 8.87 5.93
C ILE A 96 -1.83 9.46 6.33
N ILE A 97 -2.40 10.33 5.51
CA ILE A 97 -3.67 11.01 5.82
C ILE A 97 -4.78 9.99 6.08
N PHE A 98 -4.97 9.05 5.18
CA PHE A 98 -6.05 8.06 5.33
C PHE A 98 -5.68 6.93 6.29
N GLY A 99 -4.40 6.63 6.42
CA GLY A 99 -3.93 5.63 7.39
C GLY A 99 -4.21 6.00 8.83
N VAL A 100 -4.21 7.29 9.15
CA VAL A 100 -4.54 7.77 10.50
C VAL A 100 -5.97 7.37 10.90
N PHE A 101 -6.87 7.22 9.94
CA PHE A 101 -8.25 6.85 10.21
C PHE A 101 -8.48 5.34 10.41
N THR A 102 -7.50 4.51 10.16
CA THR A 102 -7.61 3.07 10.45
C THR A 102 -7.61 2.87 11.95
N LYS A 103 -8.52 2.02 12.45
CA LYS A 103 -8.74 1.84 13.89
C LYS A 103 -8.19 0.53 14.40
N LYS A 104 -7.77 0.51 15.66
CA LYS A 104 -7.35 -0.70 16.37
C LYS A 104 -6.24 -1.48 15.66
N VAL A 105 -5.31 -0.77 15.06
CA VAL A 105 -4.15 -1.37 14.40
C VAL A 105 -3.16 -1.84 15.47
N ASP A 106 -2.65 -3.06 15.32
CA ASP A 106 -1.70 -3.66 16.25
C ASP A 106 -0.26 -3.60 15.73
N VAL A 107 -0.08 -3.55 14.41
CA VAL A 107 1.24 -3.47 13.77
C VAL A 107 1.11 -2.82 12.41
N VAL A 108 2.12 -2.04 12.01
CA VAL A 108 2.19 -1.44 10.67
C VAL A 108 3.39 -2.02 9.93
N ILE A 109 3.16 -2.46 8.70
CA ILE A 109 4.18 -3.05 7.84
C ILE A 109 4.35 -2.16 6.61
N GLY A 110 5.60 -1.81 6.30
CA GLY A 110 5.96 -1.13 5.06
C GLY A 110 6.91 -2.00 4.25
N THR A 111 6.73 -2.03 2.94
CA THR A 111 7.50 -2.89 2.07
C THR A 111 8.34 -2.11 1.06
N SER A 112 9.56 -2.62 0.78
CA SER A 112 10.43 -2.12 -0.30
C SER A 112 9.89 -2.61 -1.68
N PRO A 113 10.37 -2.10 -2.82
CA PRO A 113 11.53 -1.21 -2.97
C PRO A 113 11.23 0.29 -2.84
N GLN A 114 9.97 0.69 -2.75
CA GLN A 114 9.65 2.10 -2.69
C GLN A 114 9.95 2.67 -1.30
N PHE A 115 10.94 3.57 -1.25
CA PHE A 115 11.41 4.17 0.00
C PHE A 115 10.32 4.98 0.72
N PHE A 116 9.50 5.72 -0.02
CA PHE A 116 8.47 6.58 0.56
C PHE A 116 7.35 5.78 1.25
N THR A 117 7.08 4.57 0.78
CA THR A 117 6.14 3.65 1.44
C THR A 117 6.61 3.30 2.84
N ILE A 118 7.91 3.11 3.01
CA ILE A 118 8.53 2.79 4.30
C ILE A 118 8.39 3.97 5.26
N ILE A 119 8.63 5.19 4.78
CA ILE A 119 8.47 6.40 5.59
C ILE A 119 7.03 6.54 6.06
N SER A 120 6.08 6.33 5.17
CA SER A 120 4.65 6.38 5.48
C SER A 120 4.29 5.37 6.57
N ALA A 121 4.72 4.13 6.42
CA ALA A 121 4.44 3.07 7.39
C ALA A 121 5.09 3.36 8.75
N TRP A 122 6.34 3.82 8.76
CA TRP A 122 7.03 4.20 9.98
C TRP A 122 6.31 5.32 10.72
N PHE A 123 5.89 6.35 9.98
CA PHE A 123 5.19 7.50 10.55
C PHE A 123 3.85 7.10 11.16
N LEU A 124 3.09 6.26 10.45
CA LEU A 124 1.81 5.73 10.94
C LEU A 124 1.98 4.88 12.19
N ALA A 125 3.00 4.04 12.22
CA ALA A 125 3.29 3.22 13.39
C ALA A 125 3.61 4.09 14.61
N LYS A 126 4.37 5.16 14.39
CA LYS A 126 4.73 6.10 15.45
C LYS A 126 3.51 6.85 16.01
N ILE A 127 2.63 7.34 15.13
CA ILE A 127 1.39 8.02 15.53
C ILE A 127 0.50 7.07 16.31
N LYS A 128 0.35 5.84 15.83
CA LYS A 128 -0.52 4.84 16.45
C LYS A 128 0.12 4.15 17.65
N ARG A 129 1.39 4.40 17.90
CA ARG A 129 2.16 3.80 19.01
C ARG A 129 2.15 2.27 18.96
N VAL A 130 2.37 1.72 17.77
CA VAL A 130 2.42 0.29 17.52
C VAL A 130 3.76 -0.08 16.87
N PRO A 131 4.14 -1.38 16.90
CA PRO A 131 5.36 -1.82 16.24
C PRO A 131 5.35 -1.53 14.74
N PHE A 132 6.53 -1.26 14.20
CA PHE A 132 6.78 -1.08 12.78
C PHE A 132 7.63 -2.25 12.27
N ILE A 133 7.19 -2.86 11.17
CA ILE A 133 7.95 -3.91 10.49
C ILE A 133 8.34 -3.41 9.11
N PHE A 134 9.63 -3.46 8.84
CA PHE A 134 10.16 -3.13 7.52
C PHE A 134 10.38 -4.43 6.75
N GLU A 135 9.60 -4.66 5.69
CA GLU A 135 9.79 -5.82 4.82
C GLU A 135 10.76 -5.45 3.70
N LEU A 136 11.98 -5.92 3.82
CA LEU A 136 13.01 -5.70 2.81
C LEU A 136 12.95 -6.82 1.78
N ARG A 137 12.54 -6.50 0.55
CA ARG A 137 12.43 -7.48 -0.53
C ARG A 137 13.61 -7.47 -1.48
N ASP A 138 14.17 -6.28 -1.72
CA ASP A 138 15.28 -6.11 -2.65
C ASP A 138 16.45 -5.45 -1.91
N ILE A 139 17.61 -6.12 -1.97
CA ILE A 139 18.85 -5.56 -1.44
C ILE A 139 19.63 -4.99 -2.62
N TRP A 140 19.79 -3.69 -2.62
CA TRP A 140 20.61 -3.02 -3.62
C TRP A 140 22.06 -2.98 -3.20
N PRO A 141 22.97 -3.41 -4.10
CA PRO A 141 24.40 -3.25 -3.80
C PRO A 141 24.82 -1.80 -3.83
#